data_32598453d196e18f166727893b7c1fe1
#
_entry.id   32598453d196e18f166727893b7c1fe1
#
_cell.length_a   1.000
_cell.length_b   1.000
_cell.length_c   1.000
_cell.angle_alpha   90.00
_cell.angle_beta   90.00
_cell.angle_gamma   90.00
#
_symmetry.space_group_name_H-M   'P 1'
#
loop_
_entity.id
_entity.type
_entity.pdbx_description
1 polymer ?
#
loop_
_entity_poly.entity_id
_entity_poly.type
_entity_poly.pdbx_seq_one_letter_code
_entity_poly.pdbx_strand_id
1 'polypeptide(L)'
;RQMCIRDRSIRGCDVFLVQPTCAPVNDSLMELMIMVDACKRASARQITAVIPYYGYARADRKTSGRESITAKLTANLLEKSGVDRVLAMDLHSAQIQGYFDIPCDHIYGSPVLIDYLETLNLEEVVVVSPDVGGVARARAFAKQMNDAPLAIIDKRRAAHNIAESLTVIGEVKGKTAI
;
A
#
# COMPACT_ATOMS: atom_id res chain seq x y z
N ARG A 1 -23.22 2.89 -9.39
CA ARG A 1 -22.20 1.94 -8.90
C ARG A 1 -22.71 0.99 -7.79
N GLN A 2 -23.91 1.14 -7.28
CA GLN A 2 -24.54 0.20 -6.33
C GLN A 2 -25.15 -1.05 -7.00
N MET A 3 -24.95 -1.25 -8.30
CA MET A 3 -25.69 -2.27 -9.08
C MET A 3 -25.24 -3.71 -8.84
N CYS A 4 -23.96 -3.97 -8.58
CA CYS A 4 -23.45 -5.33 -8.52
C CYS A 4 -24.01 -6.19 -7.36
N ILE A 5 -24.44 -5.57 -6.27
CA ILE A 5 -25.04 -6.27 -5.10
C ILE A 5 -26.50 -6.62 -5.35
N ARG A 6 -27.16 -5.97 -6.31
CA ARG A 6 -28.61 -6.15 -6.60
C ARG A 6 -28.90 -7.31 -7.56
N ASP A 7 -27.94 -7.68 -8.40
CA ASP A 7 -28.20 -8.60 -9.52
C ASP A 7 -28.07 -10.08 -9.17
N ARG A 8 -27.34 -10.42 -8.07
CA ARG A 8 -27.16 -11.79 -7.62
C ARG A 8 -27.22 -11.87 -6.11
N SER A 9 -27.79 -12.97 -5.59
CA SER A 9 -27.73 -13.28 -4.18
C SER A 9 -26.30 -13.61 -3.78
N ILE A 10 -25.79 -12.94 -2.75
CA ILE A 10 -24.46 -13.21 -2.16
C ILE A 10 -24.58 -13.92 -0.81
N ARG A 11 -25.79 -14.37 -0.45
CA ARG A 11 -26.04 -15.11 0.80
C ARG A 11 -25.14 -16.35 0.88
N GLY A 12 -24.39 -16.46 1.97
CA GLY A 12 -23.48 -17.57 2.21
C GLY A 12 -22.23 -17.61 1.33
N CYS A 13 -22.00 -16.58 0.49
CA CYS A 13 -20.82 -16.48 -0.35
C CYS A 13 -19.66 -15.80 0.39
N ASP A 14 -18.43 -16.13 -0.02
CA ASP A 14 -17.25 -15.34 0.27
C ASP A 14 -17.19 -14.18 -0.71
N VAL A 15 -17.11 -12.96 -0.18
CA VAL A 15 -17.15 -11.74 -0.97
C VAL A 15 -15.82 -11.01 -0.88
N PHE A 16 -15.28 -10.63 -2.02
CA PHE A 16 -14.09 -9.81 -2.13
C PHE A 16 -14.49 -8.43 -2.64
N LEU A 17 -14.31 -7.41 -1.81
CA LEU A 17 -14.56 -6.01 -2.17
C LEU A 17 -13.24 -5.36 -2.54
N VAL A 18 -13.06 -5.05 -3.81
CA VAL A 18 -11.84 -4.42 -4.32
C VAL A 18 -12.07 -2.91 -4.38
N GLN A 19 -11.41 -2.18 -3.51
CA GLN A 19 -11.53 -0.72 -3.42
C GLN A 19 -10.20 -0.09 -3.05
N PRO A 20 -9.50 0.58 -3.98
CA PRO A 20 -8.37 1.43 -3.61
C PRO A 20 -8.89 2.64 -2.84
N THR A 21 -8.29 2.91 -1.67
CA THR A 21 -8.66 4.06 -0.86
C THR A 21 -7.72 5.25 -1.10
N CYS A 22 -7.42 5.51 -2.37
CA CYS A 22 -6.69 6.69 -2.82
C CYS A 22 -7.58 7.94 -2.81
N ALA A 23 -7.00 9.08 -3.16
CA ALA A 23 -7.75 10.34 -3.18
C ALA A 23 -8.94 10.32 -4.18
N PRO A 24 -10.12 10.77 -3.77
CA PRO A 24 -10.47 11.33 -2.46
C PRO A 24 -10.65 10.23 -1.40
N VAL A 25 -9.74 10.20 -0.42
CA VAL A 25 -9.60 9.08 0.54
C VAL A 25 -10.87 8.84 1.35
N ASN A 26 -11.50 9.91 1.86
CA ASN A 26 -12.68 9.79 2.71
C ASN A 26 -13.86 9.18 1.96
N ASP A 27 -14.05 9.58 0.71
CA ASP A 27 -15.15 9.09 -0.13
C ASP A 27 -14.94 7.60 -0.46
N SER A 28 -13.73 7.22 -0.84
CA SER A 28 -13.36 5.84 -1.16
C SER A 28 -13.47 4.92 0.06
N LEU A 29 -13.06 5.39 1.25
CA LEU A 29 -13.23 4.65 2.51
C LEU A 29 -14.70 4.49 2.87
N MET A 30 -15.49 5.55 2.76
CA MET A 30 -16.91 5.49 3.06
C MET A 30 -17.64 4.57 2.07
N GLU A 31 -17.30 4.63 0.78
CA GLU A 31 -17.85 3.72 -0.24
C GLU A 31 -17.56 2.26 0.13
N LEU A 32 -16.31 1.95 0.52
CA LEU A 32 -15.93 0.61 0.97
C LEU A 32 -16.77 0.16 2.17
N MET A 33 -16.90 0.99 3.20
CA MET A 33 -17.68 0.66 4.40
C MET A 33 -19.17 0.44 4.10
N ILE A 34 -19.75 1.23 3.17
CA ILE A 34 -21.12 1.04 2.72
C ILE A 34 -21.28 -0.30 1.97
N MET A 35 -20.33 -0.67 1.12
CA MET A 35 -20.34 -1.97 0.44
C MET A 35 -20.23 -3.13 1.44
N VAL A 36 -19.38 -3.00 2.47
CA VAL A 36 -19.24 -3.99 3.54
C VAL A 36 -20.56 -4.16 4.30
N ASP A 37 -21.20 -3.07 4.73
CA ASP A 37 -22.49 -3.13 5.44
C ASP A 37 -23.56 -3.78 4.57
N ALA A 38 -23.62 -3.46 3.28
CA ALA A 38 -24.56 -4.08 2.35
C ALA A 38 -24.33 -5.60 2.23
N CYS A 39 -23.08 -6.05 2.12
CA CYS A 39 -22.73 -7.48 2.08
C CYS A 39 -23.12 -8.21 3.38
N LYS A 40 -22.85 -7.59 4.53
CA LYS A 40 -23.22 -8.11 5.83
C LYS A 40 -24.74 -8.28 5.95
N ARG A 41 -25.52 -7.28 5.56
CA ARG A 41 -26.99 -7.34 5.55
C ARG A 41 -27.54 -8.36 4.56
N ALA A 42 -26.82 -8.63 3.47
CA ALA A 42 -27.14 -9.67 2.50
C ALA A 42 -26.73 -11.08 2.97
N SER A 43 -26.21 -11.22 4.19
CA SER A 43 -25.76 -12.48 4.81
C SER A 43 -24.63 -13.15 4.03
N ALA A 44 -23.65 -12.37 3.57
CA ALA A 44 -22.36 -12.93 3.10
C ALA A 44 -21.75 -13.79 4.21
N ARG A 45 -21.04 -14.87 3.83
CA ARG A 45 -20.36 -15.75 4.77
C ARG A 45 -19.09 -15.12 5.31
N GLN A 46 -18.31 -14.51 4.43
CA GLN A 46 -17.05 -13.82 4.73
C GLN A 46 -16.88 -12.61 3.81
N ILE A 47 -16.39 -11.51 4.35
CA ILE A 47 -16.14 -10.28 3.61
C ILE A 47 -14.65 -9.95 3.70
N THR A 48 -13.95 -10.05 2.57
CA THR A 48 -12.55 -9.65 2.43
C THR A 48 -12.47 -8.29 1.75
N ALA A 49 -11.89 -7.31 2.44
CA ALA A 49 -11.57 -6.02 1.84
C ALA A 49 -10.20 -6.12 1.12
N VAL A 50 -10.21 -6.01 -0.19
CA VAL A 50 -9.00 -5.95 -1.03
C VAL A 50 -8.69 -4.47 -1.29
N ILE A 51 -7.62 -3.99 -0.71
CA ILE A 51 -7.27 -2.57 -0.69
C ILE A 51 -5.90 -2.37 -1.39
N PRO A 52 -5.89 -2.18 -2.73
CA PRO A 52 -4.64 -1.99 -3.48
C PRO A 52 -3.84 -0.75 -3.06
N TYR A 53 -4.51 0.24 -2.51
CA TYR A 53 -3.88 1.41 -1.90
C TYR A 53 -4.58 1.71 -0.57
N TYR A 54 -3.83 1.62 0.53
CA TYR A 54 -4.35 1.87 1.89
C TYR A 54 -4.21 3.34 2.25
N GLY A 55 -5.30 4.07 2.16
CA GLY A 55 -5.37 5.48 2.54
C GLY A 55 -5.00 5.71 4.01
N TYR A 56 -4.36 6.85 4.29
CA TYR A 56 -3.85 7.20 5.61
C TYR A 56 -2.72 6.30 6.15
N ALA A 57 -2.18 5.36 5.37
CA ALA A 57 -1.08 4.47 5.79
C ALA A 57 0.15 5.24 6.31
N ARG A 58 0.41 6.45 5.79
CA ARG A 58 1.55 7.29 6.21
C ARG A 58 1.43 7.84 7.63
N ALA A 59 0.20 7.89 8.17
CA ALA A 59 -0.07 8.29 9.55
C ALA A 59 -0.09 7.06 10.49
N ASP A 60 0.99 6.27 10.45
CA ASP A 60 1.17 5.01 11.20
C ASP A 60 1.73 5.20 12.60
N ARG A 61 2.28 6.36 12.90
CA ARG A 61 2.86 6.71 14.20
C ARG A 61 2.75 8.21 14.44
N LYS A 62 2.87 8.61 15.70
CA LYS A 62 3.04 10.01 16.07
C LYS A 62 4.50 10.42 15.86
N THR A 63 4.71 11.54 15.21
CA THR A 63 6.01 12.19 15.05
C THR A 63 6.15 13.42 15.94
N SER A 64 5.02 13.96 16.37
CA SER A 64 4.93 15.08 17.31
C SER A 64 3.74 14.91 18.27
N GLY A 65 3.58 15.83 19.20
CA GLY A 65 2.42 15.85 20.10
C GLY A 65 1.12 16.18 19.37
N ARG A 66 0.00 15.64 19.85
CA ARG A 66 -1.38 15.90 19.37
C ARG A 66 -1.69 15.41 17.95
N GLU A 67 -0.91 14.50 17.40
CA GLU A 67 -1.19 13.82 16.15
C GLU A 67 -2.06 12.57 16.37
N SER A 68 -2.88 12.24 15.38
CA SER A 68 -3.60 10.97 15.32
C SER A 68 -2.73 9.87 14.71
N ILE A 69 -3.05 8.61 15.02
CA ILE A 69 -2.57 7.45 14.28
C ILE A 69 -3.72 7.01 13.35
N THR A 70 -3.88 7.75 12.24
CA THR A 70 -5.05 7.57 11.37
C THR A 70 -5.05 6.22 10.67
N ALA A 71 -3.89 5.61 10.45
CA ALA A 71 -3.80 4.24 9.93
C ALA A 71 -4.48 3.23 10.87
N LYS A 72 -4.32 3.37 12.21
CA LYS A 72 -5.03 2.52 13.19
C LYS A 72 -6.52 2.86 13.26
N LEU A 73 -6.87 4.14 13.19
CA LEU A 73 -8.28 4.54 13.16
C LEU A 73 -8.99 3.91 11.95
N THR A 74 -8.38 3.95 10.78
CA THR A 74 -8.92 3.33 9.55
C THR A 74 -9.10 1.82 9.71
N ALA A 75 -8.12 1.13 10.30
CA ALA A 75 -8.23 -0.30 10.59
C ALA A 75 -9.43 -0.59 11.49
N ASN A 76 -9.58 0.14 12.59
CA ASN A 76 -10.71 -0.02 13.51
C ASN A 76 -12.06 0.23 12.82
N LEU A 77 -12.17 1.22 11.94
CA LEU A 77 -13.41 1.52 11.21
C LEU A 77 -13.77 0.38 10.24
N LEU A 78 -12.79 -0.18 9.52
CA LEU A 78 -13.00 -1.32 8.63
C LEU A 78 -13.48 -2.55 9.41
N GLU A 79 -12.85 -2.89 10.52
CA GLU A 79 -13.27 -3.99 11.38
C GLU A 79 -14.69 -3.79 11.92
N LYS A 80 -14.98 -2.59 12.42
CA LYS A 80 -16.32 -2.27 12.97
C LYS A 80 -17.40 -2.25 11.88
N SER A 81 -17.07 -1.95 10.64
CA SER A 81 -18.02 -2.06 9.54
C SER A 81 -18.41 -3.52 9.24
N GLY A 82 -17.56 -4.49 9.59
CA GLY A 82 -17.83 -5.91 9.45
C GLY A 82 -16.94 -6.63 8.42
N VAL A 83 -15.76 -6.09 8.15
CA VAL A 83 -14.72 -6.79 7.39
C VAL A 83 -14.18 -7.94 8.23
N ASP A 84 -14.07 -9.13 7.65
CA ASP A 84 -13.54 -10.34 8.30
C ASP A 84 -12.05 -10.54 7.99
N ARG A 85 -11.55 -9.99 6.87
CA ARG A 85 -10.16 -10.09 6.42
C ARG A 85 -9.79 -8.90 5.55
N VAL A 86 -8.55 -8.45 5.67
CA VAL A 86 -7.98 -7.41 4.81
C VAL A 86 -6.87 -8.02 3.95
N LEU A 87 -6.83 -7.64 2.69
CA LEU A 87 -5.71 -7.87 1.79
C LEU A 87 -5.26 -6.51 1.26
N ALA A 88 -4.07 -6.07 1.68
CA ALA A 88 -3.52 -4.78 1.30
C ALA A 88 -2.22 -4.93 0.51
N MET A 89 -1.99 -4.02 -0.45
CA MET A 89 -0.77 -4.02 -1.24
C MET A 89 0.14 -2.87 -0.80
N ASP A 90 1.44 -3.16 -0.71
CA ASP A 90 2.51 -2.18 -0.47
C ASP A 90 2.22 -1.20 0.67
N LEU A 91 1.86 -1.72 1.84
CA LEU A 91 1.65 -0.90 3.03
C LEU A 91 2.87 -0.01 3.30
N HIS A 92 2.61 1.22 3.75
CA HIS A 92 3.66 2.19 4.06
C HIS A 92 4.72 1.63 5.02
N SER A 93 4.28 0.87 6.01
CA SER A 93 5.14 0.09 6.90
C SER A 93 4.51 -1.27 7.19
N ALA A 94 5.32 -2.30 7.35
CA ALA A 94 4.83 -3.66 7.61
C ALA A 94 4.08 -3.77 8.94
N GLN A 95 4.39 -2.91 9.91
CA GLN A 95 3.76 -2.88 11.23
C GLN A 95 2.27 -2.55 11.19
N ILE A 96 1.78 -1.92 10.11
CA ILE A 96 0.35 -1.62 9.93
C ILE A 96 -0.51 -2.89 9.97
N GLN A 97 0.04 -4.04 9.57
CA GLN A 97 -0.65 -5.33 9.73
C GLN A 97 -1.08 -5.59 11.18
N GLY A 98 -0.25 -5.18 12.14
CA GLY A 98 -0.54 -5.30 13.57
C GLY A 98 -1.60 -4.32 14.10
N TYR A 99 -2.13 -3.44 13.25
CA TYR A 99 -3.23 -2.55 13.63
C TYR A 99 -4.60 -3.22 13.49
N PHE A 100 -4.64 -4.33 12.78
CA PHE A 100 -5.84 -5.15 12.61
C PHE A 100 -5.90 -6.26 13.66
N ASP A 101 -7.06 -6.43 14.27
CA ASP A 101 -7.38 -7.56 15.14
C ASP A 101 -7.96 -8.74 14.33
N ILE A 102 -8.16 -8.54 13.01
CA ILE A 102 -8.54 -9.54 12.01
C ILE A 102 -7.34 -9.88 11.12
N PRO A 103 -7.36 -11.01 10.38
CA PRO A 103 -6.29 -11.35 9.44
C PRO A 103 -6.05 -10.24 8.42
N CYS A 104 -4.78 -9.85 8.27
CA CYS A 104 -4.34 -8.85 7.30
C CYS A 104 -3.19 -9.42 6.48
N ASP A 105 -3.44 -9.65 5.19
CA ASP A 105 -2.42 -10.07 4.24
C ASP A 105 -1.78 -8.85 3.59
N HIS A 106 -0.47 -8.75 3.73
CA HIS A 106 0.32 -7.73 3.06
C HIS A 106 1.00 -8.34 1.83
N ILE A 107 0.53 -7.99 0.65
CA ILE A 107 1.11 -8.40 -0.62
C ILE A 107 1.96 -7.28 -1.21
N TYR A 108 2.86 -7.63 -2.12
CA TYR A 108 3.77 -6.70 -2.77
C TYR A 108 3.49 -6.65 -4.27
N GLY A 109 3.51 -5.46 -4.85
CA GLY A 109 3.42 -5.26 -6.29
C GLY A 109 4.72 -5.56 -7.03
N SER A 110 5.84 -5.65 -6.31
CA SER A 110 7.16 -5.87 -6.92
C SER A 110 7.26 -7.06 -7.85
N PRO A 111 6.69 -8.26 -7.58
CA PRO A 111 6.80 -9.38 -8.52
C PRO A 111 6.20 -9.04 -9.90
N VAL A 112 5.02 -8.43 -9.92
CA VAL A 112 4.34 -8.05 -11.17
C VAL A 112 5.14 -7.00 -11.95
N LEU A 113 5.76 -6.04 -11.21
CA LEU A 113 6.59 -5.02 -11.82
C LEU A 113 7.88 -5.62 -12.39
N ILE A 114 8.51 -6.55 -11.69
CA ILE A 114 9.73 -7.22 -12.13
C ILE A 114 9.48 -8.05 -13.38
N ASP A 115 8.42 -8.87 -13.39
CA ASP A 115 8.02 -9.65 -14.56
C ASP A 115 7.86 -8.75 -15.80
N TYR A 116 7.26 -7.57 -15.63
CA TYR A 116 7.15 -6.61 -16.73
C TYR A 116 8.49 -6.02 -17.14
N LEU A 117 9.33 -5.61 -16.19
CA LEU A 117 10.63 -4.99 -16.46
C LEU A 117 11.58 -5.98 -17.16
N GLU A 118 11.50 -7.27 -16.86
CA GLU A 118 12.27 -8.31 -17.54
C GLU A 118 11.93 -8.38 -19.04
N THR A 119 10.67 -8.13 -19.42
CA THR A 119 10.27 -8.11 -20.84
C THR A 119 10.90 -6.97 -21.63
N LEU A 120 11.37 -5.92 -20.94
CA LEU A 120 11.98 -4.75 -21.59
C LEU A 120 13.45 -4.97 -21.98
N ASN A 121 14.09 -6.07 -21.53
CA ASN A 121 15.50 -6.40 -21.80
C ASN A 121 16.43 -5.21 -21.52
N LEU A 122 16.27 -4.56 -20.37
CA LEU A 122 17.06 -3.40 -19.98
C LEU A 122 18.51 -3.78 -19.68
N GLU A 123 19.45 -2.99 -20.19
CA GLU A 123 20.87 -3.15 -19.95
C GLU A 123 21.36 -2.19 -18.87
N GLU A 124 22.46 -2.56 -18.19
CA GLU A 124 23.12 -1.74 -17.16
C GLU A 124 22.15 -1.20 -16.08
N VAL A 125 21.27 -2.07 -15.58
CA VAL A 125 20.25 -1.68 -14.61
C VAL A 125 20.86 -1.32 -13.25
N VAL A 126 20.36 -0.24 -12.64
CA VAL A 126 20.58 0.12 -11.24
C VAL A 126 19.23 0.43 -10.58
N VAL A 127 18.98 -0.18 -9.43
CA VAL A 127 17.76 0.13 -8.64
C VAL A 127 18.03 1.33 -7.75
N VAL A 128 17.14 2.34 -7.80
CA VAL A 128 17.32 3.59 -7.07
C VAL A 128 16.27 3.73 -5.97
N SER A 129 16.71 3.77 -4.72
CA SER A 129 15.81 4.14 -3.62
C SER A 129 15.56 5.65 -3.62
N PRO A 130 14.30 6.11 -3.65
CA PRO A 130 13.97 7.54 -3.70
C PRO A 130 14.25 8.27 -2.38
N ASP A 131 14.51 7.55 -1.30
CA ASP A 131 14.87 8.06 0.02
C ASP A 131 15.51 6.97 0.88
N VAL A 132 16.05 7.36 2.03
CA VAL A 132 16.69 6.44 2.98
C VAL A 132 15.68 5.42 3.56
N GLY A 133 14.42 5.82 3.74
CA GLY A 133 13.36 4.94 4.27
C GLY A 133 12.99 3.80 3.33
N GLY A 134 13.16 4.00 2.01
CA GLY A 134 12.87 3.00 0.97
C GLY A 134 13.97 1.97 0.72
N VAL A 135 15.17 2.13 1.32
CA VAL A 135 16.36 1.31 1.01
C VAL A 135 16.13 -0.19 1.16
N ALA A 136 15.46 -0.61 2.22
CA ALA A 136 15.18 -2.04 2.44
C ALA A 136 14.30 -2.63 1.33
N ARG A 137 13.30 -1.88 0.88
CA ARG A 137 12.40 -2.26 -0.23
C ARG A 137 13.14 -2.29 -1.55
N ALA A 138 13.91 -1.24 -1.85
CA ALA A 138 14.73 -1.16 -3.06
C ALA A 138 15.77 -2.29 -3.12
N ARG A 139 16.37 -2.66 -1.98
CA ARG A 139 17.29 -3.79 -1.90
C ARG A 139 16.59 -5.12 -2.19
N ALA A 140 15.40 -5.34 -1.65
CA ALA A 140 14.62 -6.54 -1.93
C ALA A 140 14.23 -6.63 -3.42
N PHE A 141 13.90 -5.49 -4.03
CA PHE A 141 13.61 -5.37 -5.45
C PHE A 141 14.87 -5.68 -6.30
N ALA A 142 16.00 -5.04 -5.99
CA ALA A 142 17.28 -5.25 -6.68
C ALA A 142 17.72 -6.72 -6.64
N LYS A 143 17.52 -7.39 -5.50
CA LYS A 143 17.85 -8.82 -5.34
C LYS A 143 17.03 -9.70 -6.29
N GLN A 144 15.78 -9.37 -6.56
CA GLN A 144 14.95 -10.11 -7.50
C GLN A 144 15.29 -9.77 -8.96
N MET A 145 15.96 -8.65 -9.21
CA MET A 145 16.48 -8.23 -10.52
C MET A 145 17.96 -8.62 -10.70
N ASN A 146 18.27 -9.90 -10.50
CA ASN A 146 19.63 -10.45 -10.67
C ASN A 146 20.71 -9.73 -9.83
N ASP A 147 20.40 -9.39 -8.57
CA ASP A 147 21.26 -8.63 -7.67
C ASP A 147 21.77 -7.31 -8.29
N ALA A 148 20.91 -6.60 -9.00
CA ALA A 148 21.23 -5.31 -9.61
C ALA A 148 21.84 -4.33 -8.56
N PRO A 149 22.79 -3.48 -8.96
CA PRO A 149 23.35 -2.46 -8.09
C PRO A 149 22.28 -1.56 -7.49
N LEU A 150 22.52 -1.05 -6.28
CA LEU A 150 21.62 -0.15 -5.57
C LEU A 150 22.22 1.25 -5.47
N ALA A 151 21.44 2.26 -5.79
CA ALA A 151 21.72 3.66 -5.47
C ALA A 151 20.64 4.25 -4.57
N ILE A 152 20.96 5.31 -3.84
CA ILE A 152 20.08 5.91 -2.83
C ILE A 152 20.08 7.42 -3.05
N ILE A 153 18.90 8.03 -3.04
CA ILE A 153 18.74 9.48 -2.98
C ILE A 153 18.65 9.89 -1.51
N ASP A 154 19.69 10.51 -0.99
CA ASP A 154 19.68 11.11 0.35
C ASP A 154 19.08 12.51 0.26
N LYS A 155 17.90 12.68 0.85
CA LYS A 155 17.17 13.95 0.93
C LYS A 155 17.38 14.56 2.30
N ARG A 156 18.15 15.64 2.38
CA ARG A 156 18.30 16.39 3.62
C ARG A 156 17.40 17.60 3.60
N ARG A 157 16.42 17.62 4.52
CA ARG A 157 15.55 18.78 4.77
C ARG A 157 16.19 19.62 5.87
N ALA A 158 16.73 20.77 5.53
CA ALA A 158 17.32 21.68 6.51
C ALA A 158 16.26 22.37 7.39
N ALA A 159 15.03 22.61 6.86
CA ALA A 159 13.86 23.12 7.60
C ALA A 159 12.60 23.05 6.71
N HIS A 160 11.41 23.32 7.30
CA HIS A 160 10.17 23.51 6.53
C HIS A 160 10.37 24.65 5.51
N ASN A 161 10.13 24.40 4.21
CA ASN A 161 10.22 25.36 3.09
C ASN A 161 11.62 25.82 2.65
N ILE A 162 12.69 25.07 2.95
CA ILE A 162 14.03 25.34 2.41
C ILE A 162 14.37 24.30 1.34
N ALA A 163 15.13 24.73 0.30
CA ALA A 163 15.57 23.89 -0.81
C ALA A 163 16.16 22.56 -0.32
N GLU A 164 15.66 21.44 -0.87
CA GLU A 164 16.15 20.11 -0.56
C GLU A 164 17.55 19.93 -1.17
N SER A 165 18.52 19.56 -0.34
CA SER A 165 19.80 19.03 -0.85
C SER A 165 19.60 17.57 -1.20
N LEU A 166 19.79 17.22 -2.47
CA LEU A 166 19.73 15.87 -2.97
C LEU A 166 21.14 15.36 -3.22
N THR A 167 21.52 14.29 -2.59
CA THR A 167 22.80 13.59 -2.83
C THR A 167 22.49 12.18 -3.31
N VAL A 168 23.08 11.77 -4.44
CA VAL A 168 23.00 10.38 -4.92
C VAL A 168 24.18 9.61 -4.36
N ILE A 169 23.88 8.53 -3.66
CA ILE A 169 24.87 7.59 -3.12
C ILE A 169 24.82 6.34 -4.00
N GLY A 170 25.91 6.01 -4.66
CA GLY A 170 26.03 4.90 -5.61
C GLY A 170 26.25 5.36 -7.03
N GLU A 171 26.59 4.42 -7.90
CA GLU A 171 26.93 4.69 -9.30
C GLU A 171 25.68 4.60 -10.19
N VAL A 172 25.33 5.71 -10.82
CA VAL A 172 24.14 5.79 -11.71
C VAL A 172 24.49 6.28 -13.12
N LYS A 173 25.73 6.80 -13.32
CA LYS A 173 26.14 7.36 -14.61
C LYS A 173 26.22 6.26 -15.67
N GLY A 174 25.54 6.48 -16.79
CA GLY A 174 25.51 5.54 -17.91
C GLY A 174 24.66 4.30 -17.66
N LYS A 175 23.85 4.27 -16.59
CA LYS A 175 23.00 3.13 -16.24
C LYS A 175 21.52 3.41 -16.47
N THR A 176 20.77 2.35 -16.64
CA THR A 176 19.29 2.40 -16.65
C THR A 176 18.80 2.39 -15.22
N ALA A 177 18.29 3.53 -14.73
CA ALA A 177 17.78 3.68 -13.38
C ALA A 177 16.30 3.25 -13.29
N ILE A 178 15.99 2.39 -12.31
CA ILE A 178 14.64 1.92 -11.97
C ILE A 178 14.28 2.32 -10.56
#